data_f273827a494107e2e5e3038de6543469
#
_entry.id   f273827a494107e2e5e3038de6543469
#
_cell.length_a   1.000
_cell.length_b   1.000
_cell.length_c   1.000
_cell.angle_alpha   90.00
_cell.angle_beta   90.00
_cell.angle_gamma   90.00
#
_symmetry.space_group_name_H-M   'P 1'
#
loop_
_entity.id
_entity.type
_entity.pdbx_description
1 polymer ?
#
loop_
_entity_poly.entity_id
_entity_poly.type
_entity_poly.pdbx_seq_one_letter_code
_entity_poly.pdbx_strand_id
1 'polypeptide(L)'
;MLFRSLDAALSIGYPGTIASTWQQMGRAGRRTGTSLSALICSSSPIDQFLAAHPEYLFDASPEHGLINPDNLYVLLNHLRASTFELPVPATERFGIDETPTLLEVLQEDGWIRRADDDRYYWSHENFPASDFSLRTGAPENVVIIDTTGDRHRVLGEIDLFAAPLLVHEKAIYIHQGVQHHVDRLDWEERKAYVTQTDVDYYTDADLGITLKVLEVFDTAEEPPAGKRQRGEVMVAWKVTMFKKLKYHTHENVGWGSISIPEQEMHTTATWLVPPAELVNRYDRDTLDGALIGLSRLARTTGALLLMCDPRDLGVLAQVQAPFTGHPTLYLYDAVPGGVGLTERLFTLVDDLLRACREAVESCPCTDGCPACVGPAIEVGVRGKATVVELLAGMT
;
A
#
# COMPACT_ATOMS: atom_id res chain seq x y z
N MET A 1 -30.89 4.38 3.87
CA MET A 1 -30.58 3.23 3.01
C MET A 1 -31.40 2.02 3.44
N LEU A 2 -32.30 1.55 2.58
CA LEU A 2 -33.33 0.55 2.88
C LEU A 2 -32.91 -0.92 2.61
N PHE A 3 -31.65 -1.18 2.29
CA PHE A 3 -31.17 -2.54 2.03
C PHE A 3 -30.82 -3.27 3.33
N ARG A 4 -31.84 -3.74 4.04
CA ARG A 4 -31.67 -4.46 5.32
C ARG A 4 -31.48 -5.97 5.19
N SER A 5 -31.72 -6.55 4.02
CA SER A 5 -31.41 -7.96 3.73
C SER A 5 -31.29 -8.16 2.22
N LEU A 6 -30.23 -8.82 1.80
CA LEU A 6 -30.03 -9.32 0.45
C LEU A 6 -30.22 -10.83 0.45
N ASP A 7 -30.75 -11.39 -0.63
CA ASP A 7 -30.86 -12.85 -0.80
C ASP A 7 -29.58 -13.41 -1.42
N ALA A 8 -28.80 -12.55 -2.13
CA ALA A 8 -27.52 -12.92 -2.68
C ALA A 8 -26.50 -11.76 -2.56
N ALA A 9 -25.21 -12.11 -2.37
CA ALA A 9 -24.07 -11.24 -2.44
C ALA A 9 -23.03 -11.83 -3.42
N LEU A 10 -22.60 -11.02 -4.40
CA LEU A 10 -21.55 -11.38 -5.36
C LEU A 10 -20.38 -10.44 -5.18
N SER A 11 -19.20 -10.97 -4.87
CA SER A 11 -17.94 -10.22 -4.82
C SER A 11 -17.13 -10.55 -6.06
N ILE A 12 -16.67 -9.54 -6.79
CA ILE A 12 -15.79 -9.71 -7.95
C ILE A 12 -14.38 -9.35 -7.50
N GLY A 13 -13.51 -10.36 -7.44
CA GLY A 13 -12.20 -10.27 -6.82
C GLY A 13 -12.26 -10.34 -5.29
N TYR A 14 -11.14 -10.74 -4.70
CA TYR A 14 -10.98 -10.83 -3.25
C TYR A 14 -10.90 -9.43 -2.63
N PRO A 15 -11.67 -9.11 -1.59
CA PRO A 15 -11.68 -7.78 -0.96
C PRO A 15 -10.42 -7.39 -0.21
N GLY A 16 -9.38 -8.23 -0.22
CA GLY A 16 -8.08 -7.98 0.41
C GLY A 16 -7.91 -8.69 1.75
N THR A 17 -9.00 -8.92 2.50
CA THR A 17 -8.95 -9.61 3.79
C THR A 17 -10.11 -10.59 3.95
N ILE A 18 -9.90 -11.64 4.76
CA ILE A 18 -10.96 -12.60 5.17
C ILE A 18 -12.08 -11.85 5.89
N ALA A 19 -11.70 -10.95 6.83
CA ALA A 19 -12.65 -10.15 7.58
C ALA A 19 -13.54 -9.30 6.67
N SER A 20 -12.96 -8.60 5.67
CA SER A 20 -13.71 -7.81 4.70
C SER A 20 -14.62 -8.67 3.85
N THR A 21 -14.15 -9.85 3.43
CA THR A 21 -14.94 -10.82 2.65
C THR A 21 -16.17 -11.26 3.42
N TRP A 22 -16.00 -11.69 4.66
CA TRP A 22 -17.12 -12.09 5.51
C TRP A 22 -18.08 -10.94 5.82
N GLN A 23 -17.57 -9.71 6.01
CA GLN A 23 -18.42 -8.54 6.21
C GLN A 23 -19.28 -8.22 4.98
N GLN A 24 -18.73 -8.35 3.78
CA GLN A 24 -19.46 -8.13 2.53
C GLN A 24 -20.47 -9.26 2.26
N MET A 25 -20.04 -10.50 2.37
CA MET A 25 -20.90 -11.69 2.20
C MET A 25 -22.01 -11.74 3.26
N GLY A 26 -21.73 -11.34 4.50
CA GLY A 26 -22.71 -11.27 5.59
C GLY A 26 -23.77 -10.16 5.43
N ARG A 27 -23.79 -9.45 4.30
CA ARG A 27 -24.93 -8.60 3.91
C ARG A 27 -26.08 -9.41 3.36
N ALA A 28 -25.83 -10.59 2.80
CA ALA A 28 -26.86 -11.56 2.43
C ALA A 28 -27.30 -12.39 3.65
N GLY A 29 -28.55 -12.88 3.64
CA GLY A 29 -29.02 -13.84 4.61
C GLY A 29 -29.35 -13.31 6.02
N ARG A 30 -29.56 -12.02 6.19
CA ARG A 30 -29.92 -11.43 7.50
C ARG A 30 -31.34 -11.75 7.97
N ARG A 31 -32.13 -12.50 7.19
CA ARG A 31 -33.46 -13.05 7.55
C ARG A 31 -33.36 -14.55 7.68
N THR A 32 -34.39 -15.14 8.26
CA THR A 32 -34.56 -16.62 8.35
C THR A 32 -34.78 -17.18 6.94
N GLY A 33 -33.75 -17.67 6.29
CA GLY A 33 -33.83 -18.28 4.96
C GLY A 33 -32.42 -18.55 4.39
N THR A 34 -32.37 -19.35 3.34
CA THR A 34 -31.15 -19.66 2.62
C THR A 34 -30.73 -18.41 1.79
N SER A 35 -29.46 -18.06 1.83
CA SER A 35 -28.87 -17.00 1.01
C SER A 35 -27.65 -17.53 0.26
N LEU A 36 -27.30 -16.87 -0.83
CA LEU A 36 -26.13 -17.19 -1.64
C LEU A 36 -25.08 -16.10 -1.47
N SER A 37 -23.84 -16.49 -1.20
CA SER A 37 -22.68 -15.60 -1.34
C SER A 37 -21.66 -16.27 -2.25
N ALA A 38 -21.15 -15.52 -3.23
CA ALA A 38 -20.19 -16.03 -4.18
C ALA A 38 -19.03 -15.04 -4.39
N LEU A 39 -17.80 -15.57 -4.35
CA LEU A 39 -16.59 -14.87 -4.75
C LEU A 39 -16.23 -15.28 -6.18
N ILE A 40 -16.19 -14.32 -7.10
CA ILE A 40 -15.80 -14.51 -8.50
C ILE A 40 -14.33 -14.13 -8.57
N CYS A 41 -13.45 -15.13 -8.62
CA CYS A 41 -12.02 -14.95 -8.66
C CYS A 41 -11.55 -14.38 -10.02
N SER A 42 -10.69 -13.39 -9.97
CA SER A 42 -10.01 -12.82 -11.13
C SER A 42 -8.70 -13.58 -11.44
N SER A 43 -7.91 -13.11 -12.40
CA SER A 43 -6.56 -13.63 -12.66
C SER A 43 -5.50 -13.12 -11.69
N SER A 44 -5.86 -12.40 -10.63
CA SER A 44 -4.89 -11.94 -9.63
C SER A 44 -4.29 -13.12 -8.85
N PRO A 45 -3.03 -13.03 -8.39
CA PRO A 45 -2.39 -14.12 -7.67
C PRO A 45 -3.17 -14.60 -6.45
N ILE A 46 -3.70 -13.67 -5.66
CA ILE A 46 -4.43 -13.99 -4.43
C ILE A 46 -5.79 -14.63 -4.73
N ASP A 47 -6.49 -14.19 -5.77
CA ASP A 47 -7.75 -14.79 -6.19
C ASP A 47 -7.55 -16.24 -6.66
N GLN A 48 -6.48 -16.49 -7.44
CA GLN A 48 -6.14 -17.84 -7.90
C GLN A 48 -5.69 -18.75 -6.76
N PHE A 49 -4.96 -18.20 -5.80
CA PHE A 49 -4.63 -18.94 -4.58
C PHE A 49 -5.90 -19.36 -3.82
N LEU A 50 -6.83 -18.43 -3.59
CA LEU A 50 -8.09 -18.71 -2.89
C LEU A 50 -8.98 -19.70 -3.65
N ALA A 51 -8.97 -19.66 -4.97
CA ALA A 51 -9.71 -20.64 -5.79
C ALA A 51 -9.14 -22.06 -5.66
N ALA A 52 -7.81 -22.18 -5.50
CA ALA A 52 -7.13 -23.46 -5.29
C ALA A 52 -7.17 -23.92 -3.81
N HIS A 53 -7.24 -22.98 -2.87
CA HIS A 53 -7.16 -23.18 -1.43
C HIS A 53 -8.34 -22.52 -0.70
N PRO A 54 -9.58 -22.97 -0.93
CA PRO A 54 -10.79 -22.39 -0.31
C PRO A 54 -10.76 -22.47 1.23
N GLU A 55 -10.06 -23.44 1.79
CA GLU A 55 -9.84 -23.61 3.23
C GLU A 55 -9.21 -22.37 3.88
N TYR A 56 -8.38 -21.61 3.15
CA TYR A 56 -7.83 -20.34 3.65
C TYR A 56 -8.93 -19.33 3.99
N LEU A 57 -10.01 -19.28 3.21
CA LEU A 57 -11.13 -18.36 3.45
C LEU A 57 -12.11 -18.91 4.51
N PHE A 58 -12.32 -20.23 4.54
CA PHE A 58 -13.39 -20.84 5.36
C PHE A 58 -12.89 -21.35 6.72
N ASP A 59 -11.64 -21.79 6.81
CA ASP A 59 -11.11 -22.47 8.00
C ASP A 59 -10.06 -21.64 8.75
N ALA A 60 -9.41 -20.65 8.07
CA ALA A 60 -8.44 -19.79 8.74
C ALA A 60 -9.13 -18.74 9.63
N SER A 61 -8.42 -18.30 10.67
CA SER A 61 -8.83 -17.13 11.44
C SER A 61 -8.80 -15.87 10.57
N PRO A 62 -9.69 -14.89 10.79
CA PRO A 62 -9.53 -13.57 10.19
C PRO A 62 -8.17 -12.96 10.55
N GLU A 63 -7.75 -12.00 9.72
CA GLU A 63 -6.48 -11.29 9.87
C GLU A 63 -6.30 -10.74 11.28
N HIS A 64 -5.07 -10.76 11.75
CA HIS A 64 -4.72 -10.14 13.02
C HIS A 64 -4.67 -8.63 12.83
N GLY A 65 -5.39 -7.90 13.68
CA GLY A 65 -5.26 -6.44 13.76
C GLY A 65 -3.90 -6.10 14.37
N LEU A 66 -2.91 -5.90 13.52
CA LEU A 66 -1.61 -5.41 13.97
C LEU A 66 -1.71 -3.91 14.25
N ILE A 67 -1.21 -3.49 15.40
CA ILE A 67 -1.08 -2.09 15.78
C ILE A 67 0.35 -1.86 16.26
N ASN A 68 0.88 -0.69 15.93
CA ASN A 68 2.09 -0.17 16.55
C ASN A 68 1.67 0.93 17.52
N PRO A 69 1.64 0.65 18.83
CA PRO A 69 1.25 1.65 19.83
C PRO A 69 2.26 2.80 19.92
N ASP A 70 3.50 2.56 19.52
CA ASP A 70 4.60 3.52 19.57
C ASP A 70 4.76 4.28 18.25
N ASN A 71 3.78 4.18 17.33
CA ASN A 71 3.77 4.93 16.08
C ASN A 71 3.71 6.44 16.36
N LEU A 72 4.80 7.15 16.10
CA LEU A 72 4.96 8.56 16.45
C LEU A 72 3.93 9.46 15.75
N TYR A 73 3.51 9.14 14.52
CA TYR A 73 2.49 9.92 13.80
C TYR A 73 1.12 9.81 14.47
N VAL A 74 0.75 8.62 14.90
CA VAL A 74 -0.51 8.38 15.63
C VAL A 74 -0.43 9.04 16.99
N LEU A 75 0.67 8.84 17.72
CA LEU A 75 0.87 9.40 19.06
C LEU A 75 0.84 10.93 19.05
N LEU A 76 1.53 11.58 18.11
CA LEU A 76 1.58 13.03 17.98
C LEU A 76 0.17 13.63 17.79
N ASN A 77 -0.64 13.02 16.93
CA ASN A 77 -2.02 13.45 16.73
C ASN A 77 -2.91 13.22 17.96
N HIS A 78 -2.70 12.11 18.66
CA HIS A 78 -3.42 11.84 19.90
C HIS A 78 -3.01 12.81 21.02
N LEU A 79 -1.74 13.21 21.11
CA LEU A 79 -1.28 14.22 22.05
C LEU A 79 -1.92 15.60 21.75
N ARG A 80 -2.03 15.98 20.47
CA ARG A 80 -2.77 17.19 20.05
C ARG A 80 -4.22 17.14 20.50
N ALA A 81 -4.92 16.04 20.22
CA ALA A 81 -6.31 15.87 20.63
C ALA A 81 -6.47 15.83 22.15
N SER A 82 -5.58 15.17 22.86
CA SER A 82 -5.57 15.09 24.34
C SER A 82 -5.40 16.48 24.98
N THR A 83 -4.46 17.30 24.51
CA THR A 83 -4.23 18.66 25.03
C THR A 83 -5.37 19.62 24.71
N PHE A 84 -6.13 19.37 23.64
CA PHE A 84 -7.36 20.10 23.32
C PHE A 84 -8.48 19.78 24.31
N GLU A 85 -8.63 18.50 24.67
CA GLU A 85 -9.70 18.08 25.60
C GLU A 85 -9.38 18.45 27.04
N LEU A 86 -8.16 18.20 27.51
CA LEU A 86 -7.73 18.46 28.88
C LEU A 86 -6.24 18.85 28.93
N PRO A 87 -5.86 19.74 29.88
CA PRO A 87 -4.45 20.07 30.07
C PRO A 87 -3.62 18.85 30.48
N VAL A 88 -2.56 18.58 29.73
CA VAL A 88 -1.68 17.42 29.93
C VAL A 88 -0.51 17.78 30.84
N PRO A 89 -0.28 17.06 31.96
CA PRO A 89 0.88 17.29 32.82
C PRO A 89 2.20 17.05 32.05
N ALA A 90 3.24 17.83 32.29
CA ALA A 90 4.54 17.67 31.64
C ALA A 90 5.22 16.32 32.01
N THR A 91 4.77 15.67 33.08
CA THR A 91 5.25 14.36 33.52
C THR A 91 4.47 13.20 32.92
N GLU A 92 3.41 13.46 32.13
CA GLU A 92 2.61 12.41 31.52
C GLU A 92 3.43 11.65 30.47
N ARG A 93 3.22 10.33 30.40
CA ARG A 93 3.92 9.44 29.49
C ARG A 93 2.98 8.68 28.56
N PHE A 94 1.73 8.50 28.92
CA PHE A 94 0.78 7.62 28.22
C PHE A 94 1.34 6.22 27.92
N GLY A 95 2.29 5.76 28.75
CA GLY A 95 2.99 4.47 28.56
C GLY A 95 4.14 4.49 27.53
N ILE A 96 4.51 5.67 27.02
CA ILE A 96 5.55 5.85 25.99
C ILE A 96 6.57 6.86 26.50
N ASP A 97 7.85 6.46 26.53
CA ASP A 97 8.93 7.26 27.12
C ASP A 97 9.21 8.56 26.34
N GLU A 98 8.95 8.57 25.03
CA GLU A 98 9.14 9.71 24.12
C GLU A 98 8.09 10.82 24.27
N THR A 99 7.00 10.55 24.98
CA THR A 99 5.89 11.53 25.15
C THR A 99 6.34 12.93 25.56
N PRO A 100 7.26 13.13 26.51
CA PRO A 100 7.72 14.48 26.87
C PRO A 100 8.42 15.19 25.72
N THR A 101 9.27 14.49 24.98
CA THR A 101 9.96 15.05 23.80
C THR A 101 8.96 15.47 22.74
N LEU A 102 7.91 14.67 22.50
CA LEU A 102 6.86 15.01 21.54
C LEU A 102 6.00 16.21 22.00
N LEU A 103 5.76 16.36 23.30
CA LEU A 103 5.10 17.55 23.84
C LEU A 103 5.97 18.81 23.67
N GLU A 104 7.29 18.69 23.80
CA GLU A 104 8.22 19.78 23.52
C GLU A 104 8.20 20.17 22.03
N VAL A 105 8.23 19.21 21.12
CA VAL A 105 8.10 19.44 19.67
C VAL A 105 6.78 20.14 19.34
N LEU A 106 5.65 19.67 19.88
CA LEU A 106 4.34 20.34 19.69
C LEU A 106 4.32 21.77 20.22
N GLN A 107 5.07 22.06 21.29
CA GLN A 107 5.20 23.42 21.83
C GLN A 107 6.08 24.30 20.91
N GLU A 108 7.18 23.77 20.40
CA GLU A 108 8.06 24.48 19.45
C GLU A 108 7.32 24.84 18.16
N ASP A 109 6.49 23.93 17.69
CA ASP A 109 5.62 24.13 16.51
C ASP A 109 4.41 25.05 16.78
N GLY A 110 4.19 25.48 18.07
CA GLY A 110 3.13 26.40 18.45
C GLY A 110 1.73 25.78 18.63
N TRP A 111 1.61 24.44 18.54
CA TRP A 111 0.33 23.77 18.75
C TRP A 111 -0.16 23.81 20.18
N ILE A 112 0.77 23.71 21.14
CA ILE A 112 0.47 23.72 22.57
C ILE A 112 1.36 24.71 23.31
N ARG A 113 0.98 25.07 24.51
CA ARG A 113 1.73 25.98 25.39
C ARG A 113 1.85 25.40 26.78
N ARG A 114 3.07 25.33 27.31
CA ARG A 114 3.29 25.02 28.74
C ARG A 114 3.02 26.23 29.60
N ALA A 115 2.23 26.05 30.66
CA ALA A 115 1.90 27.09 31.63
C ALA A 115 2.70 26.92 32.95
N ASP A 116 2.56 27.89 33.87
CA ASP A 116 3.31 27.92 35.14
C ASP A 116 2.93 26.76 36.09
N ASP A 117 1.81 26.10 35.87
CA ASP A 117 1.33 24.93 36.62
C ASP A 117 1.91 23.59 36.09
N ASP A 118 2.92 23.68 35.22
CA ASP A 118 3.63 22.53 34.64
C ASP A 118 2.74 21.63 33.78
N ARG A 119 1.74 22.24 33.11
CA ARG A 119 0.82 21.57 32.20
C ARG A 119 0.90 22.17 30.80
N TYR A 120 0.63 21.35 29.79
CA TYR A 120 0.49 21.76 28.40
C TYR A 120 -0.99 22.02 28.11
N TYR A 121 -1.25 23.16 27.46
CA TYR A 121 -2.56 23.61 27.03
C TYR A 121 -2.60 23.77 25.53
N TRP A 122 -3.72 23.44 24.92
CA TRP A 122 -3.95 23.69 23.49
C TRP A 122 -3.93 25.20 23.24
N SER A 123 -3.23 25.64 22.19
CA SER A 123 -3.05 27.04 21.84
C SER A 123 -3.38 27.40 20.39
N HIS A 124 -3.93 26.47 19.63
CA HIS A 124 -4.28 26.67 18.23
C HIS A 124 -5.79 26.80 18.04
N GLU A 125 -6.24 27.46 16.92
CA GLU A 125 -7.67 27.70 16.66
C GLU A 125 -8.38 26.45 16.08
N ASN A 126 -7.64 25.51 15.47
CA ASN A 126 -8.19 24.34 14.82
C ASN A 126 -8.68 23.28 15.82
N PHE A 127 -9.65 22.48 15.38
CA PHE A 127 -10.08 21.29 16.10
C PHE A 127 -9.21 20.09 15.68
N PRO A 128 -8.28 19.61 16.53
CA PRO A 128 -7.23 18.68 16.12
C PRO A 128 -7.76 17.32 15.64
N ALA A 129 -8.90 16.87 16.15
CA ALA A 129 -9.47 15.59 15.74
C ALA A 129 -10.03 15.59 14.30
N SER A 130 -10.16 16.75 13.66
CA SER A 130 -10.50 16.84 12.23
C SER A 130 -9.32 16.63 11.29
N ASP A 131 -8.10 16.76 11.82
CA ASP A 131 -6.88 16.79 11.04
C ASP A 131 -6.28 15.39 10.82
N PHE A 132 -6.84 14.36 11.43
CA PHE A 132 -6.34 12.99 11.25
C PHE A 132 -7.46 11.94 11.21
N SER A 133 -7.19 10.83 10.55
CA SER A 133 -8.11 9.72 10.40
C SER A 133 -7.54 8.45 11.04
N LEU A 134 -8.34 7.77 11.86
CA LEU A 134 -8.00 6.45 12.39
C LEU A 134 -8.19 5.33 11.35
N ARG A 135 -8.75 5.64 10.18
CA ARG A 135 -9.03 4.66 9.13
C ARG A 135 -7.93 4.54 8.09
N THR A 136 -7.31 5.65 7.72
CA THR A 136 -6.42 5.71 6.55
C THR A 136 -4.95 5.94 6.94
N GLY A 137 -4.67 6.31 8.19
CA GLY A 137 -3.31 6.71 8.61
C GLY A 137 -2.78 7.94 7.86
N ALA A 138 -3.42 8.34 6.75
CA ALA A 138 -3.07 9.53 5.99
C ALA A 138 -3.88 10.73 6.53
N PRO A 139 -3.20 11.81 6.87
CA PRO A 139 -3.87 12.96 7.52
C PRO A 139 -4.68 13.81 6.56
N GLU A 140 -4.58 13.59 5.24
CA GLU A 140 -5.09 14.55 4.26
C GLU A 140 -5.78 13.86 3.08
N ASN A 141 -6.91 14.45 2.66
CA ASN A 141 -7.69 14.04 1.50
C ASN A 141 -7.74 15.15 0.45
N VAL A 142 -7.92 14.77 -0.81
CA VAL A 142 -8.21 15.69 -1.90
C VAL A 142 -9.70 15.64 -2.21
N VAL A 143 -10.36 16.81 -2.17
CA VAL A 143 -11.78 16.95 -2.47
C VAL A 143 -11.98 17.08 -3.99
N ILE A 144 -12.84 16.25 -4.57
CA ILE A 144 -13.14 16.26 -6.01
C ILE A 144 -14.40 17.09 -6.24
N ILE A 145 -14.27 18.15 -7.04
CA ILE A 145 -15.31 19.14 -7.31
C ILE A 145 -15.70 19.12 -8.78
N ASP A 146 -16.93 18.71 -9.06
CA ASP A 146 -17.52 18.78 -10.38
C ASP A 146 -17.92 20.23 -10.72
N THR A 147 -17.39 20.72 -11.82
CA THR A 147 -17.61 22.07 -12.34
C THR A 147 -18.36 22.07 -13.67
N THR A 148 -18.98 20.96 -14.06
CA THR A 148 -19.67 20.78 -15.34
C THR A 148 -20.86 21.74 -15.50
N GLY A 149 -21.55 22.07 -14.42
CA GLY A 149 -22.70 22.94 -14.41
C GLY A 149 -22.45 24.31 -13.77
N ASP A 150 -23.48 25.16 -13.72
CA ASP A 150 -23.39 26.47 -13.07
C ASP A 150 -23.16 26.40 -11.56
N ARG A 151 -23.40 25.26 -10.94
CA ARG A 151 -23.16 25.02 -9.52
C ARG A 151 -22.13 23.94 -9.32
N HIS A 152 -21.05 24.30 -8.63
CA HIS A 152 -20.03 23.34 -8.22
C HIS A 152 -20.62 22.32 -7.25
N ARG A 153 -20.28 21.04 -7.44
CA ARG A 153 -20.75 19.94 -6.58
C ARG A 153 -19.57 19.09 -6.14
N VAL A 154 -19.48 18.80 -4.87
CA VAL A 154 -18.52 17.80 -4.35
C VAL A 154 -18.99 16.41 -4.79
N LEU A 155 -18.14 15.69 -5.51
CA LEU A 155 -18.35 14.28 -5.90
C LEU A 155 -17.93 13.33 -4.80
N GLY A 156 -16.82 13.62 -4.14
CA GLY A 156 -16.23 12.78 -3.10
C GLY A 156 -14.86 13.28 -2.70
N GLU A 157 -14.18 12.45 -1.94
CA GLU A 157 -12.81 12.68 -1.49
C GLU A 157 -11.98 11.44 -1.80
N ILE A 158 -10.69 11.65 -2.07
CA ILE A 158 -9.70 10.58 -2.23
C ILE A 158 -8.49 10.89 -1.35
N ASP A 159 -7.81 9.84 -0.95
CA ASP A 159 -6.56 9.91 -0.21
C ASP A 159 -5.51 10.72 -0.99
N LEU A 160 -4.76 11.58 -0.29
CA LEU A 160 -3.70 12.40 -0.87
C LEU A 160 -2.68 11.55 -1.65
N PHE A 161 -2.35 10.36 -1.16
CA PHE A 161 -1.40 9.47 -1.83
C PHE A 161 -1.95 8.88 -3.14
N ALA A 162 -3.27 8.74 -3.26
CA ALA A 162 -3.93 8.28 -4.47
C ALA A 162 -4.17 9.42 -5.49
N ALA A 163 -4.17 10.68 -5.04
CA ALA A 163 -4.47 11.82 -5.89
C ALA A 163 -3.56 11.93 -7.13
N PRO A 164 -2.22 11.76 -7.03
CA PRO A 164 -1.32 11.79 -8.19
C PRO A 164 -1.63 10.71 -9.24
N LEU A 165 -2.22 9.59 -8.84
CA LEU A 165 -2.56 8.49 -9.72
C LEU A 165 -3.93 8.67 -10.38
N LEU A 166 -4.91 9.20 -9.64
CA LEU A 166 -6.31 9.17 -10.03
C LEU A 166 -6.86 10.51 -10.51
N VAL A 167 -6.35 11.64 -9.95
CA VAL A 167 -6.89 12.99 -10.22
C VAL A 167 -5.81 14.00 -10.61
N HIS A 168 -4.69 13.54 -11.19
CA HIS A 168 -3.72 14.44 -11.81
C HIS A 168 -4.38 15.24 -12.95
N GLU A 169 -3.83 16.40 -13.32
CA GLU A 169 -4.34 17.16 -14.44
C GLU A 169 -4.40 16.30 -15.71
N LYS A 170 -5.51 16.41 -16.44
CA LYS A 170 -5.84 15.63 -17.65
C LYS A 170 -6.14 14.15 -17.40
N ALA A 171 -6.26 13.68 -16.15
CA ALA A 171 -6.75 12.35 -15.84
C ALA A 171 -8.22 12.20 -16.27
N ILE A 172 -8.61 10.96 -16.56
CA ILE A 172 -10.01 10.55 -16.69
C ILE A 172 -10.41 9.85 -15.40
N TYR A 173 -11.09 10.60 -14.54
CA TYR A 173 -11.61 10.10 -13.28
C TYR A 173 -13.00 9.52 -13.45
N ILE A 174 -13.24 8.32 -12.94
CA ILE A 174 -14.56 7.67 -13.05
C ILE A 174 -15.23 7.69 -11.68
N HIS A 175 -16.38 8.35 -11.60
CA HIS A 175 -17.20 8.39 -10.40
C HIS A 175 -18.60 7.83 -10.67
N GLN A 176 -18.97 6.73 -9.99
CA GLN A 176 -20.25 6.05 -10.15
C GLN A 176 -20.61 5.73 -11.63
N GLY A 177 -19.60 5.33 -12.40
CA GLY A 177 -19.77 5.00 -13.82
C GLY A 177 -19.79 6.18 -14.79
N VAL A 178 -19.67 7.42 -14.29
CA VAL A 178 -19.57 8.64 -15.10
C VAL A 178 -18.12 9.08 -15.19
N GLN A 179 -17.68 9.37 -16.42
CA GLN A 179 -16.32 9.86 -16.68
C GLN A 179 -16.24 11.38 -16.45
N HIS A 180 -15.13 11.79 -15.85
CA HIS A 180 -14.81 13.19 -15.64
C HIS A 180 -13.36 13.46 -16.06
N HIS A 181 -13.15 14.50 -16.85
CA HIS A 181 -11.82 15.02 -17.13
C HIS A 181 -11.36 15.91 -15.99
N VAL A 182 -10.15 15.69 -15.49
CA VAL A 182 -9.54 16.55 -14.46
C VAL A 182 -8.93 17.77 -15.14
N ASP A 183 -9.53 18.93 -14.94
CA ASP A 183 -9.09 20.18 -15.54
C ASP A 183 -7.94 20.81 -14.77
N ARG A 184 -8.00 20.71 -13.44
CA ARG A 184 -6.98 21.25 -12.53
C ARG A 184 -6.92 20.46 -11.23
N LEU A 185 -5.71 20.16 -10.79
CA LEU A 185 -5.42 19.70 -9.44
C LEU A 185 -4.71 20.84 -8.68
N ASP A 186 -5.42 21.42 -7.72
CA ASP A 186 -4.86 22.37 -6.77
C ASP A 186 -4.27 21.60 -5.59
N TRP A 187 -2.95 21.40 -5.66
CA TRP A 187 -2.24 20.59 -4.68
C TRP A 187 -2.21 21.22 -3.28
N GLU A 188 -2.08 22.54 -3.21
CA GLU A 188 -2.00 23.29 -1.94
C GLU A 188 -3.36 23.32 -1.24
N GLU A 189 -4.43 23.57 -2.01
CA GLU A 189 -5.81 23.64 -1.49
C GLU A 189 -6.46 22.24 -1.35
N ARG A 190 -5.79 21.17 -1.77
CA ARG A 190 -6.32 19.80 -1.75
C ARG A 190 -7.64 19.67 -2.51
N LYS A 191 -7.71 20.24 -3.71
CA LYS A 191 -8.93 20.25 -4.54
C LYS A 191 -8.63 19.84 -5.97
N ALA A 192 -9.40 18.88 -6.49
CA ALA A 192 -9.40 18.51 -7.89
C ALA A 192 -10.69 19.01 -8.56
N TYR A 193 -10.55 19.82 -9.58
CA TYR A 193 -11.67 20.34 -10.36
C TYR A 193 -11.85 19.50 -11.60
N VAL A 194 -13.07 18.99 -11.80
CA VAL A 194 -13.36 18.05 -12.87
C VAL A 194 -14.59 18.48 -13.67
N THR A 195 -14.63 18.12 -14.96
CA THR A 195 -15.78 18.29 -15.84
C THR A 195 -16.19 16.96 -16.44
N GLN A 196 -17.51 16.72 -16.54
CA GLN A 196 -18.03 15.50 -17.14
C GLN A 196 -17.60 15.39 -18.60
N THR A 197 -17.19 14.21 -19.01
CA THR A 197 -16.72 13.90 -20.37
C THR A 197 -17.22 12.53 -20.82
N ASP A 198 -17.08 12.25 -22.12
CA ASP A 198 -17.36 10.94 -22.70
C ASP A 198 -16.24 10.64 -23.71
N VAL A 199 -15.28 9.83 -23.32
CA VAL A 199 -14.11 9.48 -24.12
C VAL A 199 -13.94 7.96 -24.18
N ASP A 200 -13.26 7.46 -25.22
CA ASP A 200 -13.02 6.04 -25.45
C ASP A 200 -11.73 5.50 -24.83
N TYR A 201 -11.10 6.29 -23.95
CA TYR A 201 -9.86 5.94 -23.26
C TYR A 201 -9.92 6.26 -21.76
N TYR A 202 -9.05 5.62 -21.02
CA TYR A 202 -8.72 5.97 -19.62
C TYR A 202 -7.26 6.40 -19.51
N THR A 203 -6.90 6.99 -18.39
CA THR A 203 -5.51 7.38 -18.08
C THR A 203 -4.90 6.45 -17.06
N ASP A 204 -3.64 6.10 -17.31
CA ASP A 204 -2.81 5.26 -16.45
C ASP A 204 -1.51 5.99 -16.13
N ALA A 205 -1.33 6.36 -14.87
CA ALA A 205 -0.21 7.15 -14.43
C ALA A 205 0.98 6.25 -14.03
N ASP A 206 2.18 6.64 -14.45
CA ASP A 206 3.40 5.90 -14.20
C ASP A 206 4.04 6.34 -12.86
N LEU A 207 4.12 5.42 -11.92
CA LEU A 207 4.58 5.65 -10.55
C LEU A 207 6.04 5.23 -10.42
N GLY A 208 6.93 6.21 -10.26
CA GLY A 208 8.30 5.95 -9.84
C GLY A 208 8.41 5.88 -8.32
N ILE A 209 9.00 4.81 -7.80
CA ILE A 209 9.26 4.62 -6.37
C ILE A 209 10.76 4.57 -6.14
N THR A 210 11.22 5.29 -5.13
CA THR A 210 12.59 5.22 -4.61
C THR A 210 12.55 4.91 -3.12
N LEU A 211 13.59 4.27 -2.62
CA LEU A 211 13.70 3.93 -1.21
C LEU A 211 15.12 4.24 -0.73
N LYS A 212 15.20 4.95 0.40
CA LYS A 212 16.43 5.28 1.09
C LYS A 212 16.42 4.65 2.48
N VAL A 213 17.41 3.83 2.78
CA VAL A 213 17.61 3.29 4.14
C VAL A 213 18.12 4.40 5.03
N LEU A 214 17.46 4.62 6.16
CA LEU A 214 17.82 5.63 7.16
C LEU A 214 18.61 5.00 8.30
N GLU A 215 18.09 3.88 8.84
CA GLU A 215 18.70 3.16 9.94
C GLU A 215 18.54 1.65 9.77
N VAL A 216 19.51 0.86 10.22
CA VAL A 216 19.45 -0.60 10.24
C VAL A 216 19.28 -1.06 11.68
N PHE A 217 18.19 -1.77 11.96
CA PHE A 217 17.90 -2.30 13.29
C PHE A 217 18.51 -3.69 13.48
N ASP A 218 18.29 -4.58 12.51
CA ASP A 218 18.72 -5.96 12.56
C ASP A 218 19.38 -6.40 11.26
N THR A 219 20.34 -7.31 11.40
CA THR A 219 21.02 -7.97 10.29
C THR A 219 21.16 -9.46 10.58
N ALA A 220 20.80 -10.30 9.62
CA ALA A 220 21.11 -11.72 9.63
C ALA A 220 21.65 -12.14 8.25
N GLU A 221 22.57 -13.06 8.23
CA GLU A 221 23.12 -13.63 7.00
C GLU A 221 23.13 -15.14 7.16
N GLU A 222 22.21 -15.79 6.47
CA GLU A 222 21.97 -17.23 6.59
C GLU A 222 21.96 -17.87 5.19
N PRO A 223 22.97 -18.71 4.88
CA PRO A 223 22.92 -19.50 3.65
C PRO A 223 21.75 -20.51 3.69
N PRO A 224 21.08 -20.76 2.56
CA PRO A 224 21.35 -20.22 1.23
C PRO A 224 20.61 -18.92 0.90
N ALA A 225 19.74 -18.40 1.77
CA ALA A 225 18.83 -17.28 1.49
C ALA A 225 19.58 -15.96 1.17
N GLY A 226 20.81 -15.79 1.71
CA GLY A 226 21.58 -14.57 1.57
C GLY A 226 21.49 -13.67 2.80
N LYS A 227 21.75 -12.37 2.60
CA LYS A 227 21.72 -11.37 3.68
C LYS A 227 20.36 -10.73 3.79
N ARG A 228 19.78 -10.78 4.97
CA ARG A 228 18.54 -10.06 5.29
C ARG A 228 18.79 -8.97 6.33
N GLN A 229 18.13 -7.85 6.18
CA GLN A 229 18.22 -6.72 7.10
C GLN A 229 16.84 -6.12 7.32
N ARG A 230 16.67 -5.44 8.44
CA ARG A 230 15.47 -4.70 8.82
C ARG A 230 15.85 -3.32 9.33
N GLY A 231 15.02 -2.32 9.08
CA GLY A 231 15.29 -0.98 9.57
C GLY A 231 14.26 0.06 9.17
N GLU A 232 14.59 1.30 9.47
CA GLU A 232 13.83 2.47 9.05
C GLU A 232 14.23 2.87 7.64
N VAL A 233 13.22 3.24 6.84
CA VAL A 233 13.38 3.68 5.46
C VAL A 233 12.52 4.89 5.16
N MET A 234 12.98 5.71 4.23
CA MET A 234 12.18 6.73 3.56
C MET A 234 11.80 6.20 2.18
N VAL A 235 10.52 6.05 1.95
CA VAL A 235 9.96 5.71 0.63
C VAL A 235 9.48 6.99 -0.01
N ALA A 236 10.01 7.31 -1.19
CA ALA A 236 9.56 8.44 -1.96
C ALA A 236 8.92 7.95 -3.26
N TRP A 237 7.82 8.59 -3.66
CA TRP A 237 7.16 8.27 -4.92
C TRP A 237 6.80 9.54 -5.68
N LYS A 238 6.90 9.43 -6.99
CA LYS A 238 6.61 10.50 -7.90
C LYS A 238 5.90 9.99 -9.13
N VAL A 239 4.88 10.71 -9.53
CA VAL A 239 4.19 10.49 -10.79
C VAL A 239 4.63 11.57 -11.77
N THR A 240 5.25 11.17 -12.87
CA THR A 240 5.86 12.12 -13.84
C THR A 240 5.15 12.12 -15.17
N MET A 241 4.46 11.04 -15.50
CA MET A 241 3.78 10.89 -16.77
C MET A 241 2.57 9.95 -16.66
N PHE A 242 1.67 10.06 -17.62
CA PHE A 242 0.55 9.16 -17.79
C PHE A 242 0.39 8.75 -19.26
N LYS A 243 -0.19 7.58 -19.48
CA LYS A 243 -0.58 7.04 -20.76
C LYS A 243 -2.10 7.17 -20.94
N LYS A 244 -2.55 7.30 -22.16
CA LYS A 244 -3.95 7.21 -22.55
C LYS A 244 -4.17 5.86 -23.19
N LEU A 245 -4.96 5.00 -22.57
CA LEU A 245 -5.20 3.64 -22.99
C LEU A 245 -6.67 3.48 -23.40
N LYS A 246 -6.91 2.97 -24.62
CA LYS A 246 -8.28 2.68 -25.06
C LYS A 246 -8.93 1.61 -24.19
N TYR A 247 -10.23 1.79 -23.93
CA TYR A 247 -11.02 0.71 -23.37
C TYR A 247 -10.99 -0.51 -24.30
N HIS A 248 -11.03 -1.70 -23.75
CA HIS A 248 -11.07 -3.00 -24.41
C HIS A 248 -9.78 -3.43 -25.14
N THR A 249 -9.14 -2.56 -25.92
CA THR A 249 -7.92 -2.91 -26.65
C THR A 249 -6.64 -2.64 -25.90
N HIS A 250 -6.68 -1.75 -24.90
CA HIS A 250 -5.53 -1.25 -24.14
C HIS A 250 -4.42 -0.62 -25.01
N GLU A 251 -4.79 -0.23 -26.25
CA GLU A 251 -3.89 0.47 -27.15
C GLU A 251 -3.53 1.84 -26.57
N ASN A 252 -2.22 2.15 -26.54
CA ASN A 252 -1.75 3.47 -26.13
C ASN A 252 -1.98 4.49 -27.24
N VAL A 253 -2.85 5.45 -27.01
CA VAL A 253 -3.23 6.50 -27.95
C VAL A 253 -2.62 7.87 -27.63
N GLY A 254 -1.78 7.94 -26.61
CA GLY A 254 -1.09 9.16 -26.25
C GLY A 254 -0.52 9.11 -24.82
N TRP A 255 0.23 10.13 -24.49
CA TRP A 255 0.82 10.33 -23.16
C TRP A 255 0.84 11.81 -22.79
N GLY A 256 1.02 12.10 -21.51
CA GLY A 256 1.19 13.44 -21.00
C GLY A 256 2.12 13.47 -19.78
N SER A 257 2.69 14.66 -19.52
CA SER A 257 3.50 14.90 -18.33
C SER A 257 2.62 15.29 -17.15
N ILE A 258 3.07 14.93 -15.95
CA ILE A 258 2.47 15.28 -14.65
C ILE A 258 3.50 16.07 -13.86
N SER A 259 3.08 17.19 -13.27
CA SER A 259 3.93 18.02 -12.42
C SER A 259 3.31 18.12 -11.04
N ILE A 260 3.55 17.11 -10.22
CA ILE A 260 3.13 17.05 -8.81
C ILE A 260 4.41 16.87 -7.97
N PRO A 261 4.50 17.50 -6.78
CA PRO A 261 5.62 17.30 -5.87
C PRO A 261 5.81 15.81 -5.52
N GLU A 262 7.06 15.41 -5.34
CA GLU A 262 7.40 14.10 -4.81
C GLU A 262 6.80 13.95 -3.41
N GLN A 263 6.26 12.78 -3.15
CA GLN A 263 5.69 12.42 -1.85
C GLN A 263 6.67 11.51 -1.12
N GLU A 264 6.82 11.71 0.17
CA GLU A 264 7.73 10.95 1.02
C GLU A 264 6.96 10.34 2.20
N MET A 265 7.37 9.15 2.60
CA MET A 265 6.83 8.45 3.75
C MET A 265 7.98 7.79 4.52
N HIS A 266 8.11 8.10 5.79
CA HIS A 266 8.94 7.36 6.72
C HIS A 266 8.20 6.12 7.18
N THR A 267 8.86 4.96 7.08
CA THR A 267 8.26 3.68 7.46
C THR A 267 9.37 2.66 7.78
N THR A 268 8.98 1.42 8.07
CA THR A 268 9.90 0.31 8.29
C THR A 268 9.92 -0.64 7.09
N ALA A 269 11.07 -1.26 6.85
CA ALA A 269 11.26 -2.25 5.80
C ALA A 269 12.10 -3.44 6.26
N THR A 270 11.84 -4.58 5.65
CA THR A 270 12.76 -5.72 5.61
C THR A 270 13.26 -5.86 4.18
N TRP A 271 14.56 -6.11 4.01
CA TRP A 271 15.12 -6.31 2.68
C TRP A 271 16.05 -7.51 2.63
N LEU A 272 16.06 -8.12 1.45
CA LEU A 272 16.84 -9.31 1.14
C LEU A 272 17.84 -9.01 0.04
N VAL A 273 19.10 -9.36 0.27
CA VAL A 273 20.20 -9.32 -0.71
C VAL A 273 20.53 -10.76 -1.06
N PRO A 274 20.14 -11.24 -2.24
CA PRO A 274 20.47 -12.60 -2.68
C PRO A 274 21.99 -12.82 -2.77
N PRO A 275 22.48 -14.07 -2.66
CA PRO A 275 23.90 -14.38 -2.78
C PRO A 275 24.48 -13.92 -4.13
N ALA A 276 25.64 -13.26 -4.10
CA ALA A 276 26.29 -12.73 -5.31
C ALA A 276 26.59 -13.83 -6.34
N GLU A 277 26.96 -15.02 -5.91
CA GLU A 277 27.23 -16.18 -6.78
C GLU A 277 26.00 -16.62 -7.58
N LEU A 278 24.81 -16.38 -7.03
CA LEU A 278 23.55 -16.72 -7.68
C LEU A 278 23.18 -15.65 -8.71
N VAL A 279 23.19 -14.37 -8.32
CA VAL A 279 22.73 -13.26 -9.18
C VAL A 279 23.70 -12.96 -10.34
N ASN A 280 25.01 -13.17 -10.15
CA ASN A 280 26.02 -12.92 -11.17
C ASN A 280 25.96 -13.90 -12.37
N ARG A 281 25.06 -14.88 -12.35
CA ARG A 281 24.82 -15.81 -13.47
C ARG A 281 23.98 -15.19 -14.58
N TYR A 282 23.34 -14.06 -14.31
CA TYR A 282 22.37 -13.43 -15.20
C TYR A 282 22.87 -12.07 -15.69
N ASP A 283 22.52 -11.73 -16.93
CA ASP A 283 22.64 -10.35 -17.40
C ASP A 283 21.65 -9.43 -16.66
N ARG A 284 21.90 -8.13 -16.79
CA ARG A 284 21.15 -7.11 -16.04
C ARG A 284 19.64 -7.14 -16.33
N ASP A 285 19.26 -7.26 -17.59
CA ASP A 285 17.85 -7.19 -18.01
C ASP A 285 17.08 -8.44 -17.57
N THR A 286 17.70 -9.62 -17.69
CA THR A 286 17.13 -10.87 -17.17
C THR A 286 16.95 -10.83 -15.66
N LEU A 287 17.95 -10.32 -14.93
CA LEU A 287 17.87 -10.18 -13.49
C LEU A 287 16.81 -9.15 -13.06
N ASP A 288 16.71 -8.03 -13.76
CA ASP A 288 15.70 -6.99 -13.48
C ASP A 288 14.29 -7.56 -13.60
N GLY A 289 13.99 -8.20 -14.72
CA GLY A 289 12.70 -8.87 -14.90
C GLY A 289 12.40 -9.92 -13.83
N ALA A 290 13.39 -10.72 -13.45
CA ALA A 290 13.23 -11.73 -12.40
C ALA A 290 12.99 -11.09 -11.02
N LEU A 291 13.69 -10.01 -10.68
CA LEU A 291 13.47 -9.29 -9.42
C LEU A 291 12.10 -8.61 -9.36
N ILE A 292 11.62 -8.04 -10.47
CA ILE A 292 10.25 -7.53 -10.60
C ILE A 292 9.23 -8.66 -10.34
N GLY A 293 9.43 -9.81 -10.99
CA GLY A 293 8.55 -10.97 -10.79
C GLY A 293 8.58 -11.50 -9.37
N LEU A 294 9.76 -11.61 -8.77
CA LEU A 294 9.93 -12.03 -7.39
C LEU A 294 9.29 -11.05 -6.41
N SER A 295 9.39 -9.74 -6.65
CA SER A 295 8.78 -8.72 -5.80
C SER A 295 7.26 -8.85 -5.75
N ARG A 296 6.61 -9.08 -6.90
CA ARG A 296 5.16 -9.30 -6.97
C ARG A 296 4.73 -10.54 -6.22
N LEU A 297 5.47 -11.62 -6.44
CA LEU A 297 5.22 -12.90 -5.78
C LEU A 297 5.39 -12.76 -4.26
N ALA A 298 6.49 -12.14 -3.82
CA ALA A 298 6.79 -11.90 -2.41
C ALA A 298 5.74 -11.00 -1.72
N ARG A 299 5.21 -9.98 -2.41
CA ARG A 299 4.13 -9.15 -1.89
C ARG A 299 2.87 -9.97 -1.62
N THR A 300 2.45 -10.76 -2.59
CA THR A 300 1.23 -11.58 -2.48
C THR A 300 1.38 -12.65 -1.41
N THR A 301 2.48 -13.41 -1.47
CA THR A 301 2.75 -14.49 -0.52
C THR A 301 3.01 -13.94 0.88
N GLY A 302 3.73 -12.82 0.99
CA GLY A 302 3.97 -12.13 2.24
C GLY A 302 2.68 -11.67 2.91
N ALA A 303 1.74 -11.11 2.15
CA ALA A 303 0.43 -10.73 2.68
C ALA A 303 -0.36 -11.92 3.22
N LEU A 304 -0.31 -13.08 2.55
CA LEU A 304 -0.95 -14.32 3.04
C LEU A 304 -0.29 -14.83 4.32
N LEU A 305 1.03 -14.83 4.40
CA LEU A 305 1.77 -15.26 5.59
C LEU A 305 1.57 -14.34 6.79
N LEU A 306 1.53 -13.04 6.53
CA LEU A 306 1.31 -12.03 7.56
C LEU A 306 -0.16 -11.92 7.96
N MET A 307 -1.07 -12.49 7.15
CA MET A 307 -2.52 -12.32 7.28
C MET A 307 -2.91 -10.84 7.31
N CYS A 308 -2.49 -10.08 6.30
CA CYS A 308 -2.79 -8.65 6.13
C CYS A 308 -3.32 -8.35 4.73
N ASP A 309 -3.85 -7.15 4.53
CA ASP A 309 -4.21 -6.70 3.18
C ASP A 309 -2.93 -6.55 2.32
N PRO A 310 -2.88 -7.07 1.09
CA PRO A 310 -1.73 -6.86 0.20
C PRO A 310 -1.40 -5.39 -0.06
N ARG A 311 -2.34 -4.47 0.17
CA ARG A 311 -2.12 -3.03 0.05
C ARG A 311 -1.31 -2.44 1.20
N ASP A 312 -1.29 -3.13 2.36
CA ASP A 312 -0.51 -2.71 3.53
C ASP A 312 0.97 -3.05 3.40
N LEU A 313 1.34 -3.88 2.39
CA LEU A 313 2.71 -4.28 2.12
C LEU A 313 3.18 -3.71 0.77
N GLY A 314 4.13 -2.78 0.83
CA GLY A 314 4.82 -2.25 -0.35
C GLY A 314 6.03 -3.10 -0.72
N VAL A 315 6.41 -3.07 -2.00
CA VAL A 315 7.60 -3.77 -2.50
C VAL A 315 8.40 -2.89 -3.45
N LEU A 316 9.71 -3.04 -3.42
CA LEU A 316 10.62 -2.44 -4.39
C LEU A 316 11.78 -3.41 -4.65
N ALA A 317 12.05 -3.70 -5.92
CA ALA A 317 13.21 -4.46 -6.33
C ALA A 317 14.17 -3.57 -7.11
N GLN A 318 15.46 -3.71 -6.86
CA GLN A 318 16.51 -2.96 -7.54
C GLN A 318 17.68 -3.87 -7.89
N VAL A 319 18.12 -3.88 -9.15
CA VAL A 319 19.31 -4.64 -9.59
C VAL A 319 20.59 -4.10 -8.95
N GLN A 320 20.61 -2.82 -8.65
CA GLN A 320 21.72 -2.16 -7.94
C GLN A 320 21.13 -1.15 -6.96
N ALA A 321 20.87 -1.60 -5.75
CA ALA A 321 20.32 -0.74 -4.71
C ALA A 321 21.42 0.22 -4.18
N PRO A 322 21.11 1.52 -4.04
CA PRO A 322 22.11 2.50 -3.59
C PRO A 322 22.74 2.18 -2.23
N PHE A 323 21.98 1.61 -1.32
CA PHE A 323 22.44 1.28 0.02
C PHE A 323 23.31 0.03 0.08
N THR A 324 22.93 -1.04 -0.59
CA THR A 324 23.63 -2.33 -0.54
C THR A 324 24.72 -2.47 -1.60
N GLY A 325 24.61 -1.71 -2.70
CA GLY A 325 25.45 -1.87 -3.91
C GLY A 325 25.14 -3.15 -4.71
N HIS A 326 24.15 -3.92 -4.31
CA HIS A 326 23.79 -5.24 -4.83
C HIS A 326 22.32 -5.32 -5.21
N PRO A 327 21.91 -6.36 -5.97
CA PRO A 327 20.51 -6.66 -6.19
C PRO A 327 19.80 -6.83 -4.86
N THR A 328 18.68 -6.11 -4.68
CA THR A 328 17.99 -6.06 -3.40
C THR A 328 16.48 -6.04 -3.60
N LEU A 329 15.79 -6.86 -2.82
CA LEU A 329 14.34 -6.88 -2.71
C LEU A 329 13.94 -6.25 -1.37
N TYR A 330 13.21 -5.14 -1.42
CA TYR A 330 12.63 -4.48 -0.26
C TYR A 330 11.16 -4.81 -0.13
N LEU A 331 10.72 -5.11 1.10
CA LEU A 331 9.32 -5.19 1.49
C LEU A 331 9.14 -4.18 2.64
N TYR A 332 8.20 -3.26 2.51
CA TYR A 332 8.01 -2.17 3.47
C TYR A 332 6.55 -2.05 3.89
N ASP A 333 6.30 -1.56 5.10
CA ASP A 333 4.96 -1.23 5.55
C ASP A 333 4.45 -0.03 4.75
N ALA A 334 3.30 -0.18 4.07
CA ALA A 334 2.70 0.89 3.27
C ALA A 334 1.90 1.89 4.13
N VAL A 335 2.25 1.99 5.41
CA VAL A 335 1.64 2.89 6.40
C VAL A 335 2.74 3.74 7.03
N PRO A 336 2.55 5.06 7.15
CA PRO A 336 3.52 5.94 7.83
C PRO A 336 3.86 5.45 9.24
N GLY A 337 5.16 5.39 9.54
CA GLY A 337 5.68 4.88 10.82
C GLY A 337 5.66 3.36 10.98
N GLY A 338 5.06 2.64 10.03
CA GLY A 338 4.92 1.19 10.07
C GLY A 338 3.91 0.68 11.10
N VAL A 339 3.43 -0.54 10.91
CA VAL A 339 2.51 -1.24 11.82
C VAL A 339 3.05 -2.58 12.32
N GLY A 340 4.35 -2.84 12.06
CA GLY A 340 5.05 -4.05 12.54
C GLY A 340 4.97 -5.25 11.58
N LEU A 341 4.47 -5.08 10.34
CA LEU A 341 4.42 -6.14 9.34
C LEU A 341 5.83 -6.61 8.97
N THR A 342 6.72 -5.66 8.69
CA THR A 342 8.09 -5.94 8.25
C THR A 342 8.97 -6.52 9.35
N GLU A 343 8.72 -6.20 10.61
CA GLU A 343 9.37 -6.84 11.74
C GLU A 343 9.06 -8.34 11.80
N ARG A 344 7.78 -8.67 11.70
CA ARG A 344 7.35 -10.07 11.64
C ARG A 344 7.88 -10.77 10.39
N LEU A 345 7.88 -10.09 9.24
CA LEU A 345 8.37 -10.63 7.98
C LEU A 345 9.86 -10.96 8.04
N PHE A 346 10.67 -10.16 8.75
CA PHE A 346 12.10 -10.43 8.96
C PHE A 346 12.35 -11.81 9.57
N THR A 347 11.49 -12.26 10.47
CA THR A 347 11.57 -13.60 11.07
C THR A 347 11.02 -14.70 10.17
N LEU A 348 10.21 -14.37 9.17
CA LEU A 348 9.52 -15.31 8.27
C LEU A 348 10.12 -15.35 6.86
N VAL A 349 11.31 -14.76 6.63
CA VAL A 349 11.90 -14.69 5.28
C VAL A 349 12.07 -16.07 4.65
N ASP A 350 12.49 -17.08 5.40
CA ASP A 350 12.67 -18.44 4.89
C ASP A 350 11.34 -19.10 4.53
N ASP A 351 10.29 -18.85 5.29
CA ASP A 351 8.93 -19.30 5.00
C ASP A 351 8.39 -18.58 3.76
N LEU A 352 8.66 -17.27 3.64
CA LEU A 352 8.29 -16.48 2.47
C LEU A 352 8.95 -17.04 1.20
N LEU A 353 10.25 -17.29 1.21
CA LEU A 353 10.96 -17.80 0.04
C LEU A 353 10.44 -19.19 -0.38
N ARG A 354 10.20 -20.09 0.58
CA ARG A 354 9.60 -21.39 0.32
C ARG A 354 8.20 -21.27 -0.29
N ALA A 355 7.34 -20.47 0.29
CA ALA A 355 5.97 -20.26 -0.20
C ALA A 355 5.97 -19.57 -1.58
N CYS A 356 6.88 -18.64 -1.85
CA CYS A 356 7.09 -18.08 -3.18
C CYS A 356 7.49 -19.16 -4.20
N ARG A 357 8.41 -20.04 -3.83
CA ARG A 357 8.85 -21.14 -4.67
C ARG A 357 7.71 -22.10 -5.02
N GLU A 358 6.96 -22.54 -4.01
CA GLU A 358 5.79 -23.42 -4.18
C GLU A 358 4.75 -22.77 -5.11
N ALA A 359 4.47 -21.48 -4.92
CA ALA A 359 3.50 -20.74 -5.72
C ALA A 359 3.92 -20.62 -7.20
N VAL A 360 5.18 -20.31 -7.49
CA VAL A 360 5.66 -20.19 -8.87
C VAL A 360 5.81 -21.54 -9.58
N GLU A 361 6.26 -22.57 -8.87
CA GLU A 361 6.42 -23.92 -9.41
C GLU A 361 5.05 -24.59 -9.68
N SER A 362 4.05 -24.38 -8.84
CA SER A 362 2.70 -24.92 -9.04
C SER A 362 1.92 -24.22 -10.16
N CYS A 363 2.30 -23.03 -10.58
CA CYS A 363 1.62 -22.31 -11.63
C CYS A 363 1.84 -22.97 -13.01
N PRO A 364 0.79 -23.33 -13.78
CA PRO A 364 0.92 -24.09 -15.03
C PRO A 364 1.43 -23.27 -16.22
N CYS A 365 1.59 -21.94 -16.10
CA CYS A 365 2.08 -21.10 -17.18
C CYS A 365 3.56 -21.38 -17.48
N THR A 366 4.00 -21.13 -18.73
CA THR A 366 5.39 -21.34 -19.18
C THR A 366 6.30 -20.15 -18.88
N ASP A 367 5.88 -18.93 -19.25
CA ASP A 367 6.76 -17.75 -19.30
C ASP A 367 6.44 -16.70 -18.23
N GLY A 368 5.44 -16.97 -17.37
CA GLY A 368 4.89 -16.05 -16.40
C GLY A 368 3.48 -15.58 -16.78
N CYS A 369 2.68 -15.30 -15.76
CA CYS A 369 1.30 -14.82 -15.93
C CYS A 369 0.91 -13.92 -14.76
N PRO A 370 -0.20 -13.17 -14.85
CA PRO A 370 -0.66 -12.32 -13.75
C PRO A 370 -0.86 -13.06 -12.42
N ALA A 371 -1.12 -14.36 -12.45
CA ALA A 371 -1.32 -15.17 -11.24
C ALA A 371 -0.02 -15.62 -10.54
N CYS A 372 1.15 -15.36 -11.11
CA CYS A 372 2.43 -15.69 -10.47
C CYS A 372 3.41 -14.50 -10.52
N VAL A 373 4.43 -14.54 -11.38
CA VAL A 373 5.49 -13.52 -11.45
C VAL A 373 5.10 -12.28 -12.26
N GLY A 374 3.99 -12.32 -13.00
CA GLY A 374 3.59 -11.31 -13.97
C GLY A 374 3.78 -11.81 -15.41
N PRO A 375 3.17 -11.11 -16.40
CA PRO A 375 3.25 -11.50 -17.80
C PRO A 375 4.66 -11.27 -18.38
N ALA A 376 5.03 -12.07 -19.37
CA ALA A 376 6.36 -12.02 -20.00
C ALA A 376 6.73 -10.65 -20.60
N ILE A 377 5.75 -9.82 -20.95
CA ILE A 377 5.98 -8.45 -21.42
C ILE A 377 6.59 -7.55 -20.35
N GLU A 378 6.38 -7.87 -19.07
CA GLU A 378 6.86 -7.08 -17.91
C GLU A 378 8.12 -7.70 -17.29
N VAL A 379 8.16 -9.04 -17.20
CA VAL A 379 9.25 -9.76 -16.51
C VAL A 379 10.27 -10.38 -17.47
N GLY A 380 10.07 -10.23 -18.78
CA GLY A 380 10.89 -10.88 -19.82
C GLY A 380 10.51 -12.34 -20.05
N VAL A 381 10.90 -12.87 -21.21
CA VAL A 381 10.58 -14.24 -21.63
C VAL A 381 11.14 -15.29 -20.65
N ARG A 382 12.29 -15.03 -20.03
CA ARG A 382 12.91 -15.91 -19.04
C ARG A 382 12.51 -15.58 -17.60
N GLY A 383 11.65 -14.58 -17.36
CA GLY A 383 11.35 -14.06 -16.03
C GLY A 383 10.92 -15.15 -15.04
N LYS A 384 9.95 -15.98 -15.42
CA LYS A 384 9.50 -17.09 -14.54
C LYS A 384 10.61 -18.11 -14.27
N ALA A 385 11.32 -18.56 -15.31
CA ALA A 385 12.38 -19.55 -15.17
C ALA A 385 13.49 -19.03 -14.24
N THR A 386 13.89 -17.77 -14.41
CA THR A 386 14.91 -17.13 -13.57
C THR A 386 14.43 -16.97 -12.12
N VAL A 387 13.16 -16.62 -11.88
CA VAL A 387 12.60 -16.57 -10.50
C VAL A 387 12.65 -17.96 -9.84
N VAL A 388 12.30 -19.02 -10.58
CA VAL A 388 12.38 -20.40 -10.05
C VAL A 388 13.84 -20.76 -9.70
N GLU A 389 14.79 -20.45 -10.60
CA GLU A 389 16.22 -20.70 -10.37
C GLU A 389 16.77 -19.91 -9.16
N LEU A 390 16.38 -18.63 -9.02
CA LEU A 390 16.75 -17.79 -7.88
C LEU A 390 16.20 -18.37 -6.56
N LEU A 391 14.91 -18.69 -6.53
CA LEU A 391 14.27 -19.27 -5.34
C LEU A 391 14.86 -20.63 -4.98
N ALA A 392 15.13 -21.49 -5.98
CA ALA A 392 15.80 -22.78 -5.75
C ALA A 392 17.22 -22.63 -5.18
N GLY A 393 17.92 -21.54 -5.51
CA GLY A 393 19.23 -21.24 -4.95
C GLY A 393 19.21 -20.56 -3.58
N MET A 394 18.06 -20.04 -3.15
CA MET A 394 17.88 -19.35 -1.86
C MET A 394 17.11 -20.19 -0.83
N THR A 395 16.49 -21.28 -1.21
CA THR A 395 15.76 -22.24 -0.35
C THR A 395 16.46 -23.59 -0.30
#